data_97368d4a944aeef2943624f05e2e5938
#
_entry.id   97368d4a944aeef2943624f05e2e5938
#
_cell.length_a   1.000
_cell.length_b   1.000
_cell.length_c   1.000
_cell.angle_alpha   90.00
_cell.angle_beta   90.00
_cell.angle_gamma   90.00
#
_symmetry.space_group_name_H-M   'P 1'
#
loop_
_entity.id
_entity.type
_entity.pdbx_description
1 polymer ?
#
loop_
_entity_poly.entity_id
_entity_poly.type
_entity_poly.pdbx_seq_one_letter_code
_entity_poly.pdbx_strand_id
1 'polypeptide(L)'
;LSNYPGGIFACSGGNRIYEGIKIAWEMSGNTPVLLLIANHEGDVMNGNLALDLARDDGIDVESVLLYDDIASAPKGEEKKRRGMAGMTFSFKIAGALSEEGKKRDEIIKKVEQVTADTRTLAVALKPCTIPTTGQPLFTLAEDELIVGPGVHGEPGPEGPLKMMSANEVMDIVADKILVDGEFKDGDEVLVLINGCGSTTLMEMFILYNRLDEILKGKNIKPYKPLIGNYITTQEMAGFSLSLCKADSVIKRLWAAPTNTPYLKVMGDDK
;
A
#
# COMPACT_ATOMS: atom_id res chain seq x y z
N LEU A 1 -13.06 8.64 7.06
CA LEU A 1 -12.59 7.88 5.90
C LEU A 1 -13.58 6.77 5.57
N SER A 2 -14.11 6.75 4.35
CA SER A 2 -15.05 5.72 3.88
C SER A 2 -14.40 4.83 2.84
N ASN A 3 -14.76 3.56 2.79
CA ASN A 3 -14.25 2.58 1.83
C ASN A 3 -15.41 1.87 1.14
N TYR A 4 -15.31 1.72 -0.18
CA TYR A 4 -16.29 1.04 -1.01
C TYR A 4 -15.61 -0.10 -1.76
N PRO A 5 -15.85 -1.36 -1.35
CA PRO A 5 -15.17 -2.50 -1.93
C PRO A 5 -15.69 -2.81 -3.33
N GLY A 6 -14.78 -3.28 -4.18
CA GLY A 6 -15.08 -3.91 -5.45
C GLY A 6 -15.52 -5.37 -5.29
N GLY A 7 -15.31 -6.16 -6.33
CA GLY A 7 -15.38 -7.61 -6.30
C GLY A 7 -14.04 -8.24 -5.97
N ILE A 8 -14.00 -9.57 -5.84
CA ILE A 8 -12.74 -10.32 -5.71
C ILE A 8 -12.02 -10.27 -7.05
N PHE A 9 -10.77 -9.80 -7.06
CA PHE A 9 -9.97 -9.57 -8.28
C PHE A 9 -10.65 -8.65 -9.31
N ALA A 10 -11.55 -7.77 -8.85
CA ALA A 10 -12.22 -6.80 -9.70
C ALA A 10 -12.30 -5.45 -8.99
N CYS A 11 -12.01 -4.39 -9.72
CA CYS A 11 -12.17 -3.03 -9.23
C CYS A 11 -13.64 -2.70 -8.92
N SER A 12 -13.87 -1.70 -8.09
CA SER A 12 -15.21 -1.18 -7.84
C SER A 12 -15.74 -0.48 -9.10
N GLY A 13 -17.00 -0.72 -9.45
CA GLY A 13 -17.64 -0.02 -10.58
C GLY A 13 -17.79 1.49 -10.30
N GLY A 14 -17.66 2.32 -11.34
CA GLY A 14 -17.70 3.79 -11.24
C GLY A 14 -18.93 4.32 -10.50
N ASN A 15 -20.12 3.77 -10.75
CA ASN A 15 -21.34 4.17 -10.02
C ASN A 15 -21.25 3.91 -8.51
N ARG A 16 -20.63 2.81 -8.10
CA ARG A 16 -20.45 2.50 -6.67
C ARG A 16 -19.46 3.45 -6.01
N ILE A 17 -18.38 3.82 -6.71
CA ILE A 17 -17.43 4.82 -6.24
C ILE A 17 -18.12 6.19 -6.13
N TYR A 18 -18.91 6.58 -7.14
CA TYR A 18 -19.70 7.80 -7.12
C TYR A 18 -20.65 7.87 -5.92
N GLU A 19 -21.42 6.81 -5.65
CA GLU A 19 -22.28 6.74 -4.46
C GLU A 19 -21.45 6.92 -3.17
N GLY A 20 -20.25 6.35 -3.12
CA GLY A 20 -19.32 6.54 -2.00
C GLY A 20 -18.87 7.99 -1.83
N ILE A 21 -18.56 8.67 -2.92
CA ILE A 21 -18.21 10.10 -2.92
C ILE A 21 -19.39 10.93 -2.40
N LYS A 22 -20.60 10.66 -2.90
CA LYS A 22 -21.82 11.38 -2.51
C LYS A 22 -22.12 11.22 -1.02
N ILE A 23 -22.08 9.99 -0.49
CA ILE A 23 -22.27 9.72 0.94
C ILE A 23 -21.21 10.43 1.78
N ALA A 24 -19.94 10.37 1.37
CA ALA A 24 -18.86 11.06 2.10
C ALA A 24 -19.08 12.58 2.13
N TRP A 25 -19.50 13.16 1.01
CA TRP A 25 -19.82 14.59 0.90
C TRP A 25 -21.01 14.98 1.78
N GLU A 26 -22.13 14.25 1.73
CA GLU A 26 -23.31 14.50 2.57
C GLU A 26 -22.98 14.37 4.07
N MET A 27 -22.28 13.30 4.47
CA MET A 27 -21.92 13.07 5.88
C MET A 27 -20.94 14.10 6.44
N SER A 28 -20.14 14.73 5.60
CA SER A 28 -19.19 15.77 6.02
C SER A 28 -19.80 17.17 6.06
N GLY A 29 -21.11 17.32 5.78
CA GLY A 29 -21.76 18.63 5.67
C GLY A 29 -21.34 19.38 4.42
N ASN A 30 -21.22 18.67 3.31
CA ASN A 30 -20.89 19.18 1.97
C ASN A 30 -19.48 19.78 1.87
N THR A 31 -18.53 19.22 2.60
CA THR A 31 -17.11 19.59 2.45
C THR A 31 -16.46 18.91 1.25
N PRO A 32 -15.41 19.51 0.64
CA PRO A 32 -14.72 18.93 -0.49
C PRO A 32 -14.22 17.51 -0.21
N VAL A 33 -14.39 16.59 -1.17
CA VAL A 33 -14.01 15.20 -1.06
C VAL A 33 -12.65 14.95 -1.73
N LEU A 34 -11.82 14.10 -1.15
CA LEU A 34 -10.60 13.58 -1.75
C LEU A 34 -10.73 12.08 -1.99
N LEU A 35 -10.64 11.64 -3.24
CA LEU A 35 -10.63 10.25 -3.66
C LEU A 35 -9.19 9.75 -3.79
N LEU A 36 -8.79 8.75 -2.99
CA LEU A 36 -7.48 8.09 -3.10
C LEU A 36 -7.65 6.81 -3.93
N ILE A 37 -6.95 6.72 -5.05
CA ILE A 37 -7.11 5.65 -6.04
C ILE A 37 -5.80 4.86 -6.11
N ALA A 38 -5.87 3.53 -5.95
CA ALA A 38 -4.77 2.65 -6.32
C ALA A 38 -4.50 2.77 -7.83
N ASN A 39 -3.25 2.95 -8.23
CA ASN A 39 -2.91 3.10 -9.64
C ASN A 39 -2.93 1.75 -10.36
N HIS A 40 -4.13 1.19 -10.53
CA HIS A 40 -4.43 0.07 -11.41
C HIS A 40 -5.40 0.55 -12.48
N GLU A 41 -5.25 0.09 -13.71
CA GLU A 41 -5.98 0.61 -14.88
C GLU A 41 -7.51 0.63 -14.66
N GLY A 42 -8.07 -0.47 -14.13
CA GLY A 42 -9.50 -0.56 -13.85
C GLY A 42 -9.96 0.40 -12.75
N ASP A 43 -9.16 0.58 -11.69
CA ASP A 43 -9.48 1.53 -10.61
C ASP A 43 -9.41 2.97 -11.09
N VAL A 44 -8.41 3.30 -11.90
CA VAL A 44 -8.27 4.65 -12.50
C VAL A 44 -9.43 4.96 -13.44
N MET A 45 -9.81 4.01 -14.32
CA MET A 45 -10.91 4.20 -15.25
C MET A 45 -12.25 4.40 -14.51
N ASN A 46 -12.56 3.54 -13.55
CA ASN A 46 -13.79 3.66 -12.77
C ASN A 46 -13.78 4.85 -11.81
N GLY A 47 -12.62 5.19 -11.27
CA GLY A 47 -12.44 6.40 -10.45
C GLY A 47 -12.72 7.67 -11.25
N ASN A 48 -12.19 7.78 -12.47
CA ASN A 48 -12.44 8.93 -13.36
C ASN A 48 -13.93 9.05 -13.72
N LEU A 49 -14.61 7.93 -14.05
CA LEU A 49 -16.06 7.95 -14.27
C LEU A 49 -16.82 8.46 -13.04
N ALA A 50 -16.44 8.02 -11.86
CA ALA A 50 -17.07 8.47 -10.61
C ALA A 50 -16.83 9.97 -10.32
N LEU A 51 -15.63 10.48 -10.65
CA LEU A 51 -15.30 11.90 -10.53
C LEU A 51 -16.18 12.75 -11.45
N ASP A 52 -16.36 12.31 -12.71
CA ASP A 52 -17.19 13.02 -13.68
C ASP A 52 -18.65 13.07 -13.22
N LEU A 53 -19.22 11.94 -12.80
CA LEU A 53 -20.59 11.88 -12.25
C LEU A 53 -20.75 12.77 -11.01
N ALA A 54 -19.78 12.78 -10.11
CA ALA A 54 -19.83 13.61 -8.90
C ALA A 54 -19.77 15.11 -9.23
N ARG A 55 -18.94 15.50 -10.20
CA ARG A 55 -18.82 16.89 -10.66
C ARG A 55 -20.08 17.36 -11.39
N ASP A 56 -20.72 16.49 -12.17
CA ASP A 56 -22.00 16.79 -12.84
C ASP A 56 -23.12 17.07 -11.81
N ASP A 57 -23.05 16.43 -10.64
CA ASP A 57 -23.96 16.68 -9.49
C ASP A 57 -23.51 17.89 -8.62
N GLY A 58 -22.45 18.60 -9.01
CA GLY A 58 -21.97 19.79 -8.28
C GLY A 58 -21.15 19.46 -7.02
N ILE A 59 -20.68 18.21 -6.87
CA ILE A 59 -19.84 17.80 -5.75
C ILE A 59 -18.39 18.22 -6.02
N ASP A 60 -17.80 18.98 -5.10
CA ASP A 60 -16.38 19.35 -5.16
C ASP A 60 -15.49 18.15 -4.78
N VAL A 61 -14.93 17.48 -5.80
CA VAL A 61 -14.13 16.27 -5.63
C VAL A 61 -12.85 16.32 -6.46
N GLU A 62 -11.76 15.87 -5.85
CA GLU A 62 -10.47 15.64 -6.49
C GLU A 62 -9.95 14.24 -6.18
N SER A 63 -8.93 13.80 -6.93
CA SER A 63 -8.30 12.51 -6.70
C SER A 63 -6.78 12.59 -6.65
N VAL A 64 -6.16 11.62 -5.96
CA VAL A 64 -4.73 11.34 -5.98
C VAL A 64 -4.52 9.87 -6.31
N LEU A 65 -3.64 9.60 -7.27
CA LEU A 65 -3.20 8.24 -7.59
C LEU A 65 -2.09 7.82 -6.64
N LEU A 66 -2.22 6.61 -6.09
CA LEU A 66 -1.24 5.99 -5.20
C LEU A 66 -0.46 4.93 -5.97
N TYR A 67 0.89 5.04 -5.94
CA TYR A 67 1.81 4.21 -6.70
C TYR A 67 3.08 3.96 -5.90
N ASP A 68 3.39 2.70 -5.61
CA ASP A 68 4.53 2.35 -4.74
C ASP A 68 5.28 1.09 -5.20
N ASP A 69 4.73 0.32 -6.16
CA ASP A 69 5.30 -0.96 -6.62
C ASP A 69 6.51 -0.78 -7.53
N ILE A 70 7.70 -1.00 -6.99
CA ILE A 70 8.95 -0.86 -7.75
C ILE A 70 9.13 -1.92 -8.85
N ALA A 71 8.36 -3.02 -8.81
CA ALA A 71 8.43 -4.09 -9.80
C ALA A 71 7.67 -3.77 -11.09
N SER A 72 6.72 -2.83 -11.05
CA SER A 72 5.79 -2.60 -12.16
C SER A 72 6.23 -1.53 -13.16
N ALA A 73 7.17 -0.65 -12.77
CA ALA A 73 7.80 0.30 -13.70
C ALA A 73 9.18 0.73 -13.17
N PRO A 74 10.13 1.03 -14.06
CA PRO A 74 11.49 1.39 -13.68
C PRO A 74 11.56 2.74 -12.97
N LYS A 75 12.71 3.00 -12.34
CA LYS A 75 13.05 4.30 -11.79
C LYS A 75 13.05 5.38 -12.89
N GLY A 76 12.47 6.54 -12.58
CA GLY A 76 12.19 7.62 -13.53
C GLY A 76 10.78 7.56 -14.15
N GLU A 77 10.06 6.46 -13.95
CA GLU A 77 8.68 6.26 -14.39
C GLU A 77 7.73 5.91 -13.21
N GLU A 78 8.04 6.40 -12.01
CA GLU A 78 7.36 6.01 -10.77
C GLU A 78 5.83 6.20 -10.84
N LYS A 79 5.37 7.24 -11.53
CA LYS A 79 3.92 7.51 -11.71
C LYS A 79 3.18 6.45 -12.53
N LYS A 80 3.90 5.55 -13.21
CA LYS A 80 3.33 4.40 -13.92
C LYS A 80 3.23 3.15 -13.03
N ARG A 81 3.82 3.18 -11.83
CA ARG A 81 3.82 2.06 -10.90
C ARG A 81 2.41 1.79 -10.38
N ARG A 82 2.14 0.50 -10.11
CA ARG A 82 0.90 0.07 -9.44
C ARG A 82 0.88 0.52 -7.99
N GLY A 83 -0.32 0.68 -7.44
CA GLY A 83 -0.53 0.83 -6.00
C GLY A 83 -0.52 -0.53 -5.30
N MET A 84 0.29 -0.66 -4.24
CA MET A 84 0.45 -1.86 -3.43
C MET A 84 0.22 -1.55 -1.94
N ALA A 85 0.77 -2.36 -1.04
CA ALA A 85 0.54 -2.23 0.40
C ALA A 85 1.03 -0.91 1.01
N GLY A 86 2.01 -0.24 0.40
CA GLY A 86 2.51 1.06 0.85
C GLY A 86 1.46 2.18 0.80
N MET A 87 0.38 2.02 0.03
CA MET A 87 -0.78 2.92 0.07
C MET A 87 -1.34 3.11 1.49
N THR A 88 -1.14 2.14 2.39
CA THR A 88 -1.55 2.21 3.79
C THR A 88 -0.96 3.44 4.49
N PHE A 89 0.26 3.86 4.15
CA PHE A 89 0.86 5.07 4.68
C PHE A 89 0.08 6.31 4.25
N SER A 90 -0.26 6.40 2.96
CA SER A 90 -1.03 7.51 2.39
C SER A 90 -2.44 7.60 3.00
N PHE A 91 -3.13 6.48 3.15
CA PHE A 91 -4.46 6.44 3.78
C PHE A 91 -4.43 6.95 5.22
N LYS A 92 -3.47 6.46 6.02
CA LYS A 92 -3.33 6.85 7.43
C LYS A 92 -3.00 8.34 7.58
N ILE A 93 -2.07 8.85 6.76
CA ILE A 93 -1.61 10.24 6.81
C ILE A 93 -2.70 11.19 6.31
N ALA A 94 -3.41 10.85 5.23
CA ALA A 94 -4.57 11.62 4.75
C ALA A 94 -5.67 11.72 5.83
N GLY A 95 -6.00 10.60 6.47
CA GLY A 95 -6.98 10.57 7.57
C GLY A 95 -6.55 11.43 8.75
N ALA A 96 -5.29 11.38 9.18
CA ALA A 96 -4.78 12.19 10.28
C ALA A 96 -4.82 13.68 9.97
N LEU A 97 -4.48 14.10 8.76
CA LEU A 97 -4.55 15.50 8.32
C LEU A 97 -6.01 15.99 8.24
N SER A 98 -6.93 15.13 7.79
CA SER A 98 -8.36 15.44 7.76
C SER A 98 -8.90 15.66 9.17
N GLU A 99 -8.54 14.82 10.14
CA GLU A 99 -8.92 14.99 11.54
C GLU A 99 -8.31 16.27 12.17
N GLU A 100 -7.16 16.73 11.69
CA GLU A 100 -6.57 18.02 12.06
C GLU A 100 -7.26 19.22 11.40
N GLY A 101 -8.28 19.00 10.57
CA GLY A 101 -9.00 20.07 9.85
C GLY A 101 -8.19 20.72 8.74
N LYS A 102 -7.22 20.03 8.17
CA LYS A 102 -6.42 20.54 7.05
C LYS A 102 -7.25 20.67 5.79
N LYS A 103 -6.93 21.68 4.98
CA LYS A 103 -7.56 21.87 3.67
C LYS A 103 -7.16 20.75 2.71
N ARG A 104 -8.05 20.42 1.75
CA ARG A 104 -7.83 19.36 0.76
C ARG A 104 -6.49 19.49 0.04
N ASP A 105 -6.11 20.69 -0.40
CA ASP A 105 -4.85 20.92 -1.13
C ASP A 105 -3.61 20.60 -0.28
N GLU A 106 -3.66 20.89 1.03
CA GLU A 106 -2.59 20.52 1.96
C GLU A 106 -2.50 19.01 2.12
N ILE A 107 -3.65 18.32 2.16
CA ILE A 107 -3.72 16.85 2.24
C ILE A 107 -3.18 16.24 0.95
N ILE A 108 -3.62 16.72 -0.21
CA ILE A 108 -3.14 16.27 -1.53
C ILE A 108 -1.62 16.36 -1.59
N LYS A 109 -1.05 17.54 -1.32
CA LYS A 109 0.40 17.75 -1.37
C LYS A 109 1.17 16.78 -0.46
N LYS A 110 0.66 16.51 0.74
CA LYS A 110 1.32 15.58 1.67
C LYS A 110 1.18 14.13 1.23
N VAL A 111 0.02 13.73 0.71
CA VAL A 111 -0.22 12.39 0.17
C VAL A 111 0.67 12.12 -1.05
N GLU A 112 0.79 13.10 -1.96
CA GLU A 112 1.70 13.01 -3.11
C GLU A 112 3.15 12.84 -2.67
N GLN A 113 3.60 13.59 -1.64
CA GLN A 113 4.94 13.41 -1.07
C GLN A 113 5.11 12.00 -0.50
N VAL A 114 4.18 11.54 0.35
CA VAL A 114 4.25 10.19 0.95
C VAL A 114 4.27 9.11 -0.13
N THR A 115 3.44 9.24 -1.16
CA THR A 115 3.41 8.30 -2.29
C THR A 115 4.75 8.30 -3.03
N ALA A 116 5.31 9.48 -3.32
CA ALA A 116 6.61 9.60 -3.99
C ALA A 116 7.79 9.05 -3.15
N ASP A 117 7.69 9.10 -1.81
CA ASP A 117 8.69 8.63 -0.86
C ASP A 117 8.51 7.15 -0.47
N THR A 118 7.45 6.49 -0.95
CA THR A 118 7.13 5.09 -0.64
C THR A 118 7.65 4.16 -1.73
N ARG A 119 8.22 3.01 -1.29
CA ARG A 119 8.64 1.91 -2.16
C ARG A 119 8.13 0.61 -1.59
N THR A 120 7.53 -0.21 -2.45
CA THR A 120 6.98 -1.53 -2.09
C THR A 120 7.48 -2.59 -3.06
N LEU A 121 7.78 -3.77 -2.53
CA LEU A 121 8.09 -4.96 -3.31
C LEU A 121 7.45 -6.19 -2.66
N ALA A 122 6.69 -6.94 -3.44
CA ALA A 122 6.03 -8.16 -2.99
C ALA A 122 6.83 -9.41 -3.32
N VAL A 123 6.54 -10.48 -2.58
CA VAL A 123 7.00 -11.85 -2.84
C VAL A 123 5.82 -12.80 -2.72
N ALA A 124 5.65 -13.71 -3.68
CA ALA A 124 4.69 -14.80 -3.59
C ALA A 124 5.40 -16.14 -3.45
N LEU A 125 4.94 -16.96 -2.51
CA LEU A 125 5.43 -18.31 -2.21
C LEU A 125 4.45 -19.39 -2.69
N LYS A 126 3.15 -19.07 -2.72
CA LYS A 126 2.08 -19.91 -3.28
C LYS A 126 0.96 -19.02 -3.84
N PRO A 127 0.31 -19.43 -4.95
CA PRO A 127 -0.85 -18.71 -5.44
C PRO A 127 -2.04 -18.82 -4.48
N CYS A 128 -2.98 -17.89 -4.59
CA CYS A 128 -4.32 -18.06 -4.04
C CYS A 128 -5.22 -18.77 -5.05
N THR A 129 -6.41 -19.17 -4.59
CA THR A 129 -7.44 -19.78 -5.42
C THR A 129 -8.45 -18.74 -5.90
N ILE A 130 -8.73 -18.70 -7.20
CA ILE A 130 -9.79 -17.84 -7.75
C ILE A 130 -11.15 -18.42 -7.34
N PRO A 131 -11.96 -17.73 -6.51
CA PRO A 131 -13.17 -18.31 -5.94
C PRO A 131 -14.22 -18.73 -6.98
N THR A 132 -14.27 -18.03 -8.12
CA THR A 132 -15.25 -18.30 -9.19
C THR A 132 -14.94 -19.52 -10.03
N THR A 133 -13.67 -19.92 -10.12
CA THR A 133 -13.21 -21.02 -10.98
C THR A 133 -12.61 -22.18 -10.21
N GLY A 134 -12.21 -21.97 -8.94
CA GLY A 134 -11.47 -22.95 -8.16
C GLY A 134 -10.05 -23.21 -8.67
N GLN A 135 -9.56 -22.40 -9.61
CA GLN A 135 -8.21 -22.53 -10.17
C GLN A 135 -7.23 -21.62 -9.45
N PRO A 136 -5.93 -21.98 -9.40
CA PRO A 136 -4.90 -21.10 -8.87
C PRO A 136 -4.78 -19.83 -9.73
N LEU A 137 -4.47 -18.69 -9.09
CA LEU A 137 -4.32 -17.40 -9.77
C LEU A 137 -3.16 -17.40 -10.77
N PHE A 138 -2.09 -18.13 -10.45
CA PHE A 138 -0.92 -18.37 -11.31
C PHE A 138 -0.32 -19.74 -10.99
N THR A 139 0.65 -20.20 -11.79
CA THR A 139 1.34 -21.49 -11.57
C THR A 139 2.71 -21.20 -10.96
N LEU A 140 3.06 -21.93 -9.89
CA LEU A 140 4.35 -21.90 -9.22
C LEU A 140 4.67 -23.30 -8.68
N ALA A 141 5.90 -23.77 -8.86
CA ALA A 141 6.33 -25.04 -8.29
C ALA A 141 6.53 -24.93 -6.76
N GLU A 142 6.47 -26.05 -6.04
CA GLU A 142 6.57 -26.05 -4.57
C GLU A 142 7.92 -25.52 -4.04
N ASP A 143 8.98 -25.63 -4.84
CA ASP A 143 10.33 -25.18 -4.53
C ASP A 143 10.71 -23.85 -5.20
N GLU A 144 9.69 -23.03 -5.54
CA GLU A 144 9.86 -21.76 -6.22
C GLU A 144 9.17 -20.61 -5.49
N LEU A 145 9.63 -19.41 -5.76
CA LEU A 145 9.02 -18.14 -5.33
C LEU A 145 9.09 -17.10 -6.46
N ILE A 146 8.23 -16.10 -6.40
CA ILE A 146 8.20 -14.97 -7.35
C ILE A 146 8.48 -13.68 -6.58
N VAL A 147 9.37 -12.84 -7.11
CA VAL A 147 9.63 -11.49 -6.61
C VAL A 147 8.97 -10.48 -7.53
N GLY A 148 8.18 -9.56 -6.95
CA GLY A 148 7.49 -8.49 -7.66
C GLY A 148 6.16 -8.86 -8.30
N PRO A 149 5.40 -9.89 -7.82
CA PRO A 149 4.05 -10.13 -8.33
C PRO A 149 3.13 -9.00 -7.89
N GLY A 150 2.13 -8.67 -8.71
CA GLY A 150 1.06 -7.77 -8.33
C GLY A 150 0.04 -8.42 -7.42
N VAL A 151 -0.83 -7.61 -6.80
CA VAL A 151 -1.89 -8.08 -5.88
C VAL A 151 -2.97 -8.93 -6.58
N HIS A 152 -3.10 -8.83 -7.88
CA HIS A 152 -4.05 -9.62 -8.68
C HIS A 152 -3.36 -10.75 -9.45
N GLY A 153 -2.11 -11.11 -9.09
CA GLY A 153 -1.34 -12.16 -9.74
C GLY A 153 -0.65 -11.75 -11.02
N GLU A 154 -0.52 -10.46 -11.26
CA GLU A 154 0.29 -9.97 -12.38
C GLU A 154 1.73 -10.47 -12.21
N PRO A 155 2.37 -10.92 -13.29
CA PRO A 155 3.71 -11.47 -13.20
C PRO A 155 4.72 -10.44 -12.69
N GLY A 156 5.71 -10.91 -11.94
CA GLY A 156 6.88 -10.12 -11.58
C GLY A 156 7.80 -9.90 -12.78
N PRO A 157 8.73 -8.94 -12.68
CA PRO A 157 9.69 -8.64 -13.76
C PRO A 157 10.71 -9.76 -14.00
N GLU A 158 10.90 -10.62 -13.00
CA GLU A 158 11.79 -11.77 -13.06
C GLU A 158 10.97 -13.05 -12.95
N GLY A 159 11.41 -14.11 -13.63
CA GLY A 159 10.78 -15.42 -13.54
C GLY A 159 10.91 -16.03 -12.14
N PRO A 160 10.28 -17.20 -11.90
CA PRO A 160 10.40 -17.89 -10.63
C PRO A 160 11.83 -18.14 -10.22
N LEU A 161 12.15 -17.89 -8.97
CA LEU A 161 13.43 -18.21 -8.32
C LEU A 161 13.24 -19.47 -7.50
N LYS A 162 14.36 -20.21 -7.27
CA LYS A 162 14.31 -21.31 -6.31
C LYS A 162 14.06 -20.82 -4.90
N MET A 163 13.31 -21.62 -4.14
CA MET A 163 13.03 -21.35 -2.73
C MET A 163 14.33 -21.17 -1.96
N MET A 164 14.37 -20.15 -1.13
CA MET A 164 15.52 -19.80 -0.31
C MET A 164 15.07 -19.46 1.11
N SER A 165 16.00 -19.24 2.02
CA SER A 165 15.68 -18.89 3.40
C SER A 165 14.98 -17.51 3.51
N ALA A 166 14.22 -17.30 4.57
CA ALA A 166 13.57 -16.02 4.84
C ALA A 166 14.56 -14.84 4.87
N ASN A 167 15.78 -15.08 5.37
CA ASN A 167 16.82 -14.06 5.39
C ASN A 167 17.28 -13.68 3.98
N GLU A 168 17.55 -14.66 3.12
CA GLU A 168 17.95 -14.42 1.73
C GLU A 168 16.86 -13.71 0.94
N VAL A 169 15.58 -14.08 1.13
CA VAL A 169 14.45 -13.39 0.51
C VAL A 169 14.41 -11.93 0.97
N MET A 170 14.55 -11.68 2.28
CA MET A 170 14.53 -10.32 2.81
C MET A 170 15.73 -9.50 2.33
N ASP A 171 16.90 -10.09 2.20
CA ASP A 171 18.10 -9.43 1.64
C ASP A 171 17.83 -8.90 0.24
N ILE A 172 17.25 -9.73 -0.64
CA ILE A 172 16.89 -9.35 -2.02
C ILE A 172 15.86 -8.21 -2.02
N VAL A 173 14.79 -8.37 -1.25
CA VAL A 173 13.68 -7.40 -1.23
C VAL A 173 14.13 -6.05 -0.66
N ALA A 174 14.84 -6.07 0.47
CA ALA A 174 15.32 -4.86 1.11
C ALA A 174 16.35 -4.13 0.24
N ASP A 175 17.29 -4.84 -0.38
CA ASP A 175 18.28 -4.22 -1.26
C ASP A 175 17.63 -3.51 -2.45
N LYS A 176 16.70 -4.18 -3.14
CA LYS A 176 15.96 -3.57 -4.28
C LYS A 176 15.20 -2.30 -3.84
N ILE A 177 14.51 -2.33 -2.70
CA ILE A 177 13.75 -1.18 -2.18
C ILE A 177 14.69 -0.04 -1.78
N LEU A 178 15.77 -0.35 -1.06
CA LEU A 178 16.71 0.66 -0.57
C LEU A 178 17.42 1.37 -1.72
N VAL A 179 17.78 0.64 -2.76
CA VAL A 179 18.42 1.19 -3.97
C VAL A 179 17.44 2.05 -4.77
N ASP A 180 16.22 1.56 -5.04
CA ASP A 180 15.22 2.29 -5.81
C ASP A 180 14.80 3.59 -5.10
N GLY A 181 14.56 3.54 -3.79
CA GLY A 181 14.15 4.68 -2.98
C GLY A 181 15.30 5.60 -2.57
N GLU A 182 16.55 5.29 -2.92
CA GLU A 182 17.74 6.05 -2.51
C GLU A 182 17.76 6.34 -1.00
N PHE A 183 17.48 5.30 -0.21
CA PHE A 183 17.56 5.41 1.25
C PHE A 183 19.02 5.51 1.70
N LYS A 184 19.29 6.42 2.63
CA LYS A 184 20.65 6.80 3.02
C LYS A 184 20.89 6.64 4.51
N ASP A 185 22.16 6.67 4.87
CA ASP A 185 22.62 6.75 6.25
C ASP A 185 21.92 7.91 7.00
N GLY A 186 21.37 7.62 8.16
CA GLY A 186 20.63 8.57 8.99
C GLY A 186 19.15 8.75 8.66
N ASP A 187 18.64 8.15 7.55
CA ASP A 187 17.21 8.22 7.22
C ASP A 187 16.36 7.57 8.32
N GLU A 188 15.20 8.16 8.57
CA GLU A 188 14.12 7.55 9.35
C GLU A 188 13.03 7.08 8.39
N VAL A 189 12.46 5.90 8.65
CA VAL A 189 11.51 5.27 7.73
C VAL A 189 10.29 4.71 8.45
N LEU A 190 9.11 4.86 7.85
CA LEU A 190 7.98 4.00 8.16
C LEU A 190 8.23 2.63 7.52
N VAL A 191 7.84 1.58 8.22
CA VAL A 191 7.99 0.19 7.77
C VAL A 191 6.64 -0.49 7.82
N LEU A 192 6.27 -1.18 6.73
CA LEU A 192 5.16 -2.11 6.71
C LEU A 192 5.66 -3.46 6.16
N ILE A 193 5.55 -4.52 6.98
CA ILE A 193 5.59 -5.90 6.50
C ILE A 193 4.15 -6.38 6.43
N ASN A 194 3.68 -6.55 5.21
CA ASN A 194 2.32 -6.93 4.92
C ASN A 194 2.26 -8.37 4.41
N GLY A 195 1.56 -9.24 5.12
CA GLY A 195 1.27 -10.58 4.64
C GLY A 195 0.20 -10.57 3.55
N CYS A 196 0.31 -11.48 2.59
CA CYS A 196 -0.62 -11.56 1.45
C CYS A 196 -1.91 -12.34 1.77
N GLY A 197 -2.04 -12.92 2.97
CA GLY A 197 -3.24 -13.62 3.42
C GLY A 197 -2.94 -14.86 4.27
N SER A 198 -2.14 -15.81 3.79
CA SER A 198 -1.83 -17.03 4.55
C SER A 198 -0.47 -17.00 5.28
N THR A 199 0.34 -15.97 5.08
CA THR A 199 1.59 -15.81 5.83
C THR A 199 1.29 -15.42 7.27
N THR A 200 1.84 -16.18 8.21
CA THR A 200 1.57 -16.00 9.64
C THR A 200 2.34 -14.81 10.22
N LEU A 201 1.86 -14.28 11.35
CA LEU A 201 2.59 -13.23 12.09
C LEU A 201 3.98 -13.69 12.50
N MET A 202 4.16 -14.96 12.86
CA MET A 202 5.45 -15.53 13.24
C MET A 202 6.46 -15.43 12.08
N GLU A 203 6.05 -15.81 10.87
CA GLU A 203 6.89 -15.69 9.66
C GLU A 203 7.22 -14.22 9.37
N MET A 204 6.24 -13.33 9.48
CA MET A 204 6.45 -11.88 9.27
C MET A 204 7.39 -11.29 10.31
N PHE A 205 7.39 -11.75 11.57
CA PHE A 205 8.37 -11.32 12.58
C PHE A 205 9.78 -11.83 12.28
N ILE A 206 9.93 -13.03 11.71
CA ILE A 206 11.23 -13.53 11.23
C ILE A 206 11.77 -12.61 10.12
N LEU A 207 10.90 -12.25 9.16
CA LEU A 207 11.25 -11.30 8.10
C LEU A 207 11.64 -9.93 8.67
N TYR A 208 10.87 -9.42 9.64
CA TYR A 208 11.18 -8.15 10.27
C TYR A 208 12.51 -8.17 11.04
N ASN A 209 12.84 -9.27 11.73
CA ASN A 209 14.10 -9.40 12.42
C ASN A 209 15.29 -9.20 11.45
N ARG A 210 15.23 -9.85 10.27
CA ARG A 210 16.27 -9.68 9.25
C ARG A 210 16.30 -8.26 8.70
N LEU A 211 15.15 -7.66 8.42
CA LEU A 211 15.08 -6.27 7.97
C LEU A 211 15.70 -5.30 9.00
N ASP A 212 15.42 -5.49 10.28
CA ASP A 212 15.96 -4.65 11.36
C ASP A 212 17.50 -4.71 11.42
N GLU A 213 18.08 -5.90 11.22
CA GLU A 213 19.54 -6.07 11.08
C GLU A 213 20.10 -5.28 9.89
N ILE A 214 19.44 -5.37 8.72
CA ILE A 214 19.84 -4.65 7.49
C ILE A 214 19.79 -3.14 7.72
N LEU A 215 18.66 -2.63 8.25
CA LEU A 215 18.47 -1.21 8.49
C LEU A 215 19.48 -0.68 9.51
N LYS A 216 19.73 -1.39 10.61
CA LYS A 216 20.76 -1.07 11.59
C LYS A 216 22.15 -1.00 10.97
N GLY A 217 22.51 -1.98 10.14
CA GLY A 217 23.78 -2.00 9.44
C GLY A 217 24.01 -0.83 8.48
N LYS A 218 22.93 -0.20 8.02
CA LYS A 218 22.94 0.99 7.15
C LYS A 218 22.65 2.28 7.92
N ASN A 219 22.52 2.24 9.26
CA ASN A 219 22.12 3.37 10.12
C ASN A 219 20.79 4.02 9.69
N ILE A 220 19.84 3.23 9.18
CA ILE A 220 18.47 3.65 8.86
C ILE A 220 17.57 3.28 10.04
N LYS A 221 16.72 4.19 10.50
CA LYS A 221 15.96 4.04 11.74
C LYS A 221 14.48 3.77 11.44
N PRO A 222 13.95 2.56 11.72
CA PRO A 222 12.53 2.28 11.59
C PRO A 222 11.74 3.05 12.67
N TYR A 223 10.61 3.66 12.28
CA TYR A 223 9.71 4.34 13.18
C TYR A 223 8.36 3.62 13.24
N LYS A 224 7.98 3.09 14.41
CA LYS A 224 6.72 2.40 14.68
C LYS A 224 6.33 1.44 13.53
N PRO A 225 7.08 0.35 13.32
CA PRO A 225 6.80 -0.63 12.29
C PRO A 225 5.39 -1.22 12.41
N LEU A 226 4.73 -1.43 11.27
CA LEU A 226 3.45 -2.10 11.18
C LEU A 226 3.68 -3.48 10.54
N ILE A 227 3.20 -4.54 11.21
CA ILE A 227 3.39 -5.93 10.77
C ILE A 227 2.04 -6.64 10.85
N GLY A 228 1.56 -7.17 9.74
CA GLY A 228 0.26 -7.85 9.69
C GLY A 228 -0.29 -7.97 8.28
N ASN A 229 -1.50 -8.50 8.17
CA ASN A 229 -2.22 -8.65 6.91
C ASN A 229 -3.13 -7.44 6.70
N TYR A 230 -2.72 -6.45 5.92
CA TYR A 230 -3.49 -5.22 5.66
C TYR A 230 -4.01 -5.15 4.22
N ILE A 231 -3.20 -5.51 3.25
CA ILE A 231 -3.55 -5.60 1.84
C ILE A 231 -3.30 -7.06 1.42
N THR A 232 -4.36 -7.85 1.30
CA THR A 232 -4.28 -9.29 1.07
C THR A 232 -4.80 -9.68 -0.31
N THR A 233 -4.34 -10.84 -0.78
CA THR A 233 -4.80 -11.49 -2.02
C THR A 233 -5.35 -12.85 -1.64
N GLN A 234 -6.55 -12.88 -1.08
CA GLN A 234 -7.20 -14.08 -0.56
C GLN A 234 -6.27 -14.86 0.40
N GLU A 235 -6.02 -16.13 0.14
CA GLU A 235 -5.12 -17.01 0.89
C GLU A 235 -3.72 -17.12 0.27
N MET A 236 -3.27 -16.18 -0.54
CA MET A 236 -1.93 -16.21 -1.13
C MET A 236 -0.85 -16.27 -0.04
N ALA A 237 0.08 -17.21 -0.16
CA ALA A 237 1.26 -17.22 0.68
C ALA A 237 2.30 -16.27 0.11
N GLY A 238 2.76 -15.35 0.93
CA GLY A 238 3.71 -14.33 0.55
C GLY A 238 3.62 -13.10 1.43
N PHE A 239 4.42 -12.13 1.12
CA PHE A 239 4.45 -10.84 1.83
C PHE A 239 4.86 -9.72 0.89
N SER A 240 4.66 -8.48 1.34
CA SER A 240 5.31 -7.31 0.76
C SER A 240 6.02 -6.50 1.85
N LEU A 241 7.16 -5.92 1.49
CA LEU A 241 7.84 -4.91 2.28
C LEU A 241 7.54 -3.55 1.67
N SER A 242 7.12 -2.62 2.51
CA SER A 242 7.01 -1.20 2.13
C SER A 242 7.85 -0.35 3.07
N LEU A 243 8.64 0.56 2.49
CA LEU A 243 9.38 1.59 3.20
C LEU A 243 8.97 2.97 2.69
N CYS A 244 8.79 3.92 3.61
CA CYS A 244 8.54 5.33 3.29
C CYS A 244 9.47 6.22 4.09
N LYS A 245 10.16 7.18 3.45
CA LYS A 245 10.96 8.19 4.17
C LYS A 245 10.05 9.00 5.09
N ALA A 246 10.49 9.22 6.31
CA ALA A 246 9.66 9.80 7.36
C ALA A 246 10.33 11.00 8.04
N ASP A 247 9.93 12.20 7.66
CA ASP A 247 10.23 13.41 8.40
C ASP A 247 9.43 13.47 9.73
N SER A 248 9.69 14.48 10.54
CA SER A 248 9.02 14.68 11.82
C SER A 248 7.49 14.82 11.68
N VAL A 249 7.01 15.41 10.59
CA VAL A 249 5.58 15.59 10.32
C VAL A 249 4.94 14.25 9.96
N ILE A 250 5.55 13.48 9.08
CA ILE A 250 5.08 12.14 8.68
C ILE A 250 5.03 11.22 9.90
N LYS A 251 6.09 11.23 10.76
CA LYS A 251 6.12 10.44 11.99
C LYS A 251 4.97 10.79 12.94
N ARG A 252 4.72 12.08 13.15
CA ARG A 252 3.61 12.56 13.99
C ARG A 252 2.25 12.10 13.44
N LEU A 253 2.02 12.24 12.14
CA LEU A 253 0.79 11.82 11.49
C LEU A 253 0.62 10.29 11.51
N TRP A 254 1.71 9.54 11.35
CA TRP A 254 1.70 8.09 11.46
C TRP A 254 1.35 7.62 12.88
N ALA A 255 1.85 8.31 13.90
CA ALA A 255 1.56 8.03 15.31
C ALA A 255 0.19 8.54 15.79
N ALA A 256 -0.53 9.33 14.98
CA ALA A 256 -1.83 9.87 15.36
C ALA A 256 -2.84 8.74 15.68
N PRO A 257 -3.73 8.93 16.66
CA PRO A 257 -4.74 7.95 17.03
C PRO A 257 -5.55 7.49 15.81
N THR A 258 -5.87 6.20 15.76
CA THR A 258 -6.69 5.62 14.70
C THR A 258 -7.54 4.51 15.31
N ASN A 259 -8.82 4.52 15.00
CA ASN A 259 -9.75 3.49 15.45
C ASN A 259 -10.62 3.04 14.28
N THR A 260 -10.15 2.02 13.57
CA THR A 260 -10.91 1.34 12.52
C THR A 260 -11.17 -0.11 12.97
N PRO A 261 -12.05 -0.85 12.27
CA PRO A 261 -12.27 -2.26 12.61
C PRO A 261 -11.00 -3.11 12.61
N TYR A 262 -10.00 -2.74 11.82
CA TYR A 262 -8.79 -3.55 11.62
C TYR A 262 -7.49 -2.88 12.12
N LEU A 263 -7.36 -1.56 12.00
CA LEU A 263 -6.17 -0.83 12.46
C LEU A 263 -6.52 0.05 13.66
N LYS A 264 -5.85 -0.22 14.79
CA LYS A 264 -5.96 0.61 16.00
C LYS A 264 -4.57 1.14 16.38
N VAL A 265 -4.48 2.45 16.54
CA VAL A 265 -3.30 3.14 17.04
C VAL A 265 -3.75 3.99 18.22
N MET A 266 -3.19 3.74 19.39
CA MET A 266 -3.60 4.43 20.63
C MET A 266 -3.13 5.88 20.69
N GLY A 267 -2.20 6.27 19.86
CA GLY A 267 -1.51 7.55 19.97
C GLY A 267 -0.40 7.50 21.02
N ASP A 268 0.47 8.50 20.99
CA ASP A 268 1.42 8.69 22.08
C ASP A 268 0.70 9.40 23.24
N ASP A 269 0.84 8.89 24.47
CA ASP A 269 0.36 9.60 25.66
C ASP A 269 1.03 10.98 25.69
N LYS A 270 0.20 12.03 25.81
CA LYS A 270 0.66 13.42 25.88
C LYS A 270 1.29 13.70 27.24
#